data_df2748c1b819ec36ceffac47342ba65a
#
_entry.id   df2748c1b819ec36ceffac47342ba65a
#
_cell.length_a   1.000
_cell.length_b   1.000
_cell.length_c   1.000
_cell.angle_alpha   90.00
_cell.angle_beta   90.00
_cell.angle_gamma   90.00
#
_symmetry.space_group_name_H-M   'P 1'
#
loop_
_entity.id
_entity.type
_entity.pdbx_description
1 polymer ?
#
loop_
_entity_poly.entity_id
_entity_poly.type
_entity_poly.pdbx_seq_one_letter_code
_entity_poly.pdbx_strand_id
1 'polypeptide(L)'
;MIDALPQPINAVIKGLKALGVPENDIWVYDVTNGWHRGEIPARLMKKVAGLYPGVQFHSHDNKHTTALGYSASERIHFNPPPGRTISPRPLCKALVRASYLINMPIMKKHRMAGVSLSFKHHFGSIDGCDQVHWSTTLADPSYLPGYSGLLDIYHNPHIKGKTVLIMGDGLYGARINNYSELPSPWPTFGGKSPNSLFFSRDPVAIDSVMFDFLEAEGGVPAGSDNYLKLASASGLGIFEHRNGSKRYHLIDYQRIEV
;
A
#
# COMPACT_ATOMS: atom_id res chain seq x y z
N MET A 1 8.40 14.80 -2.07
CA MET A 1 7.50 13.77 -1.55
C MET A 1 7.16 12.84 -2.72
N ILE A 2 7.20 11.55 -2.51
CA ILE A 2 6.84 10.56 -3.54
C ILE A 2 5.34 10.37 -3.45
N ASP A 3 4.64 10.88 -4.45
CA ASP A 3 3.19 10.81 -4.56
C ASP A 3 2.80 9.91 -5.71
N ALA A 4 1.59 9.35 -5.66
CA ALA A 4 1.02 8.63 -6.79
C ALA A 4 0.95 9.51 -8.05
N LEU A 5 1.18 8.89 -9.19
CA LEU A 5 1.09 9.55 -10.48
C LEU A 5 -0.36 9.53 -11.00
N PRO A 6 -0.80 10.58 -11.72
CA PRO A 6 -2.14 10.58 -12.30
C PRO A 6 -2.31 9.57 -13.44
N GLN A 7 -1.24 9.19 -14.14
CA GLN A 7 -1.32 8.30 -15.29
C GLN A 7 -1.81 6.88 -14.94
N PRO A 8 -1.24 6.17 -13.94
CA PRO A 8 -1.78 4.89 -13.49
C PRO A 8 -3.23 4.98 -13.02
N ILE A 9 -3.58 6.05 -12.27
CA ILE A 9 -4.94 6.27 -11.81
C ILE A 9 -5.89 6.44 -12.98
N ASN A 10 -5.55 7.27 -13.96
CA ASN A 10 -6.34 7.49 -15.16
C ASN A 10 -6.50 6.20 -15.99
N ALA A 11 -5.48 5.36 -16.06
CA ALA A 11 -5.55 4.07 -16.73
C ALA A 11 -6.55 3.11 -16.05
N VAL A 12 -6.53 3.05 -14.71
CA VAL A 12 -7.51 2.27 -13.93
C VAL A 12 -8.93 2.81 -14.14
N ILE A 13 -9.13 4.13 -14.04
CA ILE A 13 -10.44 4.75 -14.28
C ILE A 13 -10.94 4.44 -15.69
N LYS A 14 -10.08 4.54 -16.70
CA LYS A 14 -10.43 4.18 -18.08
C LYS A 14 -10.89 2.72 -18.19
N GLY A 15 -10.18 1.80 -17.52
CA GLY A 15 -10.56 0.39 -17.46
C GLY A 15 -11.92 0.16 -16.78
N LEU A 16 -12.16 0.80 -15.65
CA LEU A 16 -13.43 0.70 -14.92
C LEU A 16 -14.60 1.24 -15.77
N LYS A 17 -14.40 2.36 -16.46
CA LYS A 17 -15.41 2.91 -17.40
C LYS A 17 -15.71 1.96 -18.55
N ALA A 18 -14.69 1.31 -19.10
CA ALA A 18 -14.86 0.30 -20.14
C ALA A 18 -15.67 -0.92 -19.67
N LEU A 19 -15.66 -1.19 -18.37
CA LEU A 19 -16.49 -2.20 -17.71
C LEU A 19 -17.88 -1.67 -17.32
N GLY A 20 -18.23 -0.43 -17.65
CA GLY A 20 -19.54 0.16 -17.38
C GLY A 20 -19.68 0.84 -16.02
N VAL A 21 -18.59 1.02 -15.25
CA VAL A 21 -18.65 1.72 -13.96
C VAL A 21 -18.84 3.22 -14.19
N PRO A 22 -19.89 3.86 -13.66
CA PRO A 22 -20.08 5.30 -13.76
C PRO A 22 -19.00 6.08 -13.02
N GLU A 23 -18.60 7.25 -13.53
CA GLU A 23 -17.57 8.07 -12.88
C GLU A 23 -17.93 8.45 -11.43
N ASN A 24 -19.17 8.74 -11.15
CA ASN A 24 -19.66 9.11 -9.82
C ASN A 24 -19.55 7.96 -8.79
N ASP A 25 -19.38 6.72 -9.25
CA ASP A 25 -19.18 5.56 -8.40
C ASP A 25 -17.69 5.23 -8.22
N ILE A 26 -16.80 5.98 -8.88
CA ILE A 26 -15.34 5.82 -8.77
C ILE A 26 -14.81 6.85 -7.77
N TRP A 27 -14.17 6.34 -6.73
CA TRP A 27 -13.53 7.14 -5.69
C TRP A 27 -12.02 6.98 -5.73
N VAL A 28 -11.31 8.10 -5.75
CA VAL A 28 -9.88 8.15 -5.47
C VAL A 28 -9.72 8.55 -4.01
N TYR A 29 -9.13 7.67 -3.24
CA TYR A 29 -8.98 7.82 -1.80
C TYR A 29 -7.52 7.76 -1.40
N ASP A 30 -7.09 8.66 -0.54
CA ASP A 30 -5.82 8.58 0.16
C ASP A 30 -6.00 9.04 1.61
N VAL A 31 -5.03 8.71 2.45
CA VAL A 31 -5.07 9.01 3.87
C VAL A 31 -4.14 10.16 4.18
N THR A 32 -4.68 11.18 4.83
CA THR A 32 -3.86 12.17 5.52
C THR A 32 -3.76 11.78 6.98
N ASN A 33 -2.57 11.52 7.48
CA ASN A 33 -2.35 11.52 8.92
C ASN A 33 -1.67 12.86 9.31
N GLY A 34 -1.92 13.33 10.52
CA GLY A 34 -1.45 14.64 10.97
C GLY A 34 0.07 14.85 10.97
N TRP A 35 0.86 13.81 10.73
CA TRP A 35 2.31 13.87 10.62
C TRP A 35 2.79 14.05 9.17
N HIS A 36 2.06 13.49 8.24
CA HIS A 36 2.36 13.58 6.82
C HIS A 36 1.18 14.30 6.17
N ARG A 37 1.41 15.45 5.59
CA ARG A 37 0.43 16.19 4.80
C ARG A 37 0.10 15.45 3.51
N GLY A 38 -0.32 14.18 3.65
CA GLY A 38 -0.68 13.27 2.58
C GLY A 38 -2.06 13.57 2.04
N GLU A 39 -2.30 14.83 1.70
CA GLU A 39 -3.45 15.18 0.87
C GLU A 39 -3.23 14.59 -0.50
N ILE A 40 -4.29 14.12 -1.13
CA ILE A 40 -4.23 13.88 -2.57
C ILE A 40 -3.75 15.19 -3.20
N PRO A 41 -2.59 15.22 -3.86
CA PRO A 41 -2.05 16.48 -4.36
C PRO A 41 -3.05 17.18 -5.28
N ALA A 42 -3.28 18.47 -5.09
CA ALA A 42 -4.20 19.26 -5.93
C ALA A 42 -3.87 19.12 -7.43
N ARG A 43 -2.57 18.98 -7.77
CA ARG A 43 -2.12 18.72 -9.14
C ARG A 43 -2.61 17.37 -9.70
N LEU A 44 -2.67 16.33 -8.84
CA LEU A 44 -3.17 15.00 -9.23
C LEU A 44 -4.67 15.07 -9.45
N MET A 45 -5.41 15.65 -8.50
CA MET A 45 -6.86 15.84 -8.63
C MET A 45 -7.23 16.58 -9.90
N LYS A 46 -6.53 17.69 -10.20
CA LYS A 46 -6.77 18.49 -11.42
C LYS A 46 -6.54 17.66 -12.69
N LYS A 47 -5.51 16.82 -12.74
CA LYS A 47 -5.20 15.98 -13.90
C LYS A 47 -6.17 14.82 -14.07
N VAL A 48 -6.68 14.26 -13.00
CA VAL A 48 -7.70 13.21 -13.05
C VAL A 48 -9.06 13.79 -13.40
N ALA A 49 -9.51 14.83 -12.67
CA ALA A 49 -10.80 15.48 -12.90
C ALA A 49 -10.90 16.16 -14.29
N GLY A 50 -9.77 16.57 -14.87
CA GLY A 50 -9.73 17.11 -16.23
C GLY A 50 -10.08 16.09 -17.31
N LEU A 51 -9.92 14.78 -17.03
CA LEU A 51 -10.30 13.68 -17.93
C LEU A 51 -11.59 13.00 -17.49
N TYR A 52 -11.85 12.97 -16.18
CA TYR A 52 -12.97 12.26 -15.56
C TYR A 52 -13.63 13.15 -14.49
N PRO A 53 -14.44 14.13 -14.90
CA PRO A 53 -14.99 15.15 -14.00
C PRO A 53 -15.95 14.61 -12.94
N GLY A 54 -16.55 13.43 -13.15
CA GLY A 54 -17.45 12.79 -12.20
C GLY A 54 -16.77 11.97 -11.11
N VAL A 55 -15.44 11.75 -11.21
CA VAL A 55 -14.70 10.99 -10.19
C VAL A 55 -14.61 11.78 -8.89
N GLN A 56 -14.84 11.10 -7.77
CA GLN A 56 -14.84 11.69 -6.44
C GLN A 56 -13.49 11.50 -5.74
N PHE A 57 -13.08 12.50 -4.96
CA PHE A 57 -11.83 12.47 -4.19
C PHE A 57 -12.15 12.52 -2.70
N HIS A 58 -11.63 11.57 -1.95
CA HIS A 58 -11.89 11.44 -0.52
C HIS A 58 -10.61 11.35 0.29
N SER A 59 -10.60 11.99 1.45
CA SER A 59 -9.52 11.92 2.44
C SER A 59 -10.08 12.03 3.87
N HIS A 60 -9.20 12.14 4.85
CA HIS A 60 -9.62 12.41 6.24
C HIS A 60 -9.87 13.87 6.54
N ASP A 61 -9.25 14.76 5.82
CA ASP A 61 -9.42 16.20 6.02
C ASP A 61 -10.16 16.89 4.87
N ASN A 62 -10.49 18.17 5.09
CA ASN A 62 -11.38 18.93 4.21
C ASN A 62 -10.64 19.92 3.30
N LYS A 63 -9.32 19.90 3.19
CA LYS A 63 -8.63 20.99 2.52
C LYS A 63 -8.91 21.07 1.02
N HIS A 64 -8.93 19.92 0.36
CA HIS A 64 -9.12 19.83 -1.10
C HIS A 64 -10.02 18.68 -1.53
N THR A 65 -10.49 17.86 -0.60
CA THR A 65 -11.26 16.64 -0.85
C THR A 65 -12.46 16.57 0.07
N THR A 66 -13.40 15.67 -0.22
CA THR A 66 -14.49 15.40 0.71
C THR A 66 -14.00 14.55 1.86
N ALA A 67 -13.99 15.09 3.08
CA ALA A 67 -13.64 14.33 4.27
C ALA A 67 -14.76 13.34 4.60
N LEU A 68 -14.41 12.07 4.64
CA LEU A 68 -15.30 11.02 5.12
C LEU A 68 -15.09 10.70 6.60
N GLY A 69 -13.89 10.95 7.11
CA GLY A 69 -13.49 10.62 8.48
C GLY A 69 -13.49 9.12 8.76
N TYR A 70 -13.58 8.78 10.05
CA TYR A 70 -13.56 7.41 10.54
C TYR A 70 -14.95 6.88 10.87
N SER A 71 -15.13 5.57 10.81
CA SER A 71 -16.38 4.91 11.19
C SER A 71 -16.55 4.92 12.72
N ALA A 72 -17.76 5.10 13.18
CA ALA A 72 -18.10 4.97 14.60
C ALA A 72 -18.19 3.50 15.05
N SER A 73 -18.66 2.63 14.15
CA SER A 73 -18.94 1.20 14.43
C SER A 73 -17.82 0.28 13.95
N GLU A 74 -17.23 0.55 12.77
CA GLU A 74 -16.26 -0.35 12.16
C GLU A 74 -14.86 -0.06 12.69
N ARG A 75 -14.26 -1.08 13.32
CA ARG A 75 -12.94 -0.99 13.94
C ARG A 75 -12.07 -2.16 13.55
N ILE A 76 -10.78 -1.92 13.53
CA ILE A 76 -9.79 -3.00 13.50
C ILE A 76 -9.56 -3.46 14.95
N HIS A 77 -9.71 -4.75 15.18
CA HIS A 77 -9.33 -5.42 16.40
C HIS A 77 -7.96 -6.04 16.21
N PHE A 78 -7.07 -5.80 17.15
CA PHE A 78 -5.69 -6.26 17.09
C PHE A 78 -5.51 -7.45 18.03
N ASN A 79 -4.68 -8.41 17.63
CA ASN A 79 -4.38 -9.62 18.39
C ASN A 79 -2.88 -9.70 18.75
N PRO A 80 -2.35 -8.72 19.50
CA PRO A 80 -0.95 -8.74 19.89
C PRO A 80 -0.67 -9.92 20.83
N PRO A 81 0.59 -10.38 20.92
CA PRO A 81 0.96 -11.46 21.83
C PRO A 81 0.75 -11.07 23.30
N PRO A 82 0.71 -12.06 24.22
CA PRO A 82 0.51 -11.84 25.66
C PRO A 82 1.45 -10.76 26.22
N GLY A 83 0.92 -9.91 27.10
CA GLY A 83 1.64 -8.78 27.68
C GLY A 83 1.63 -7.50 26.84
N ARG A 84 0.96 -7.51 25.71
CA ARG A 84 0.74 -6.34 24.86
C ARG A 84 -0.75 -6.10 24.63
N THR A 85 -1.12 -4.84 24.51
CA THR A 85 -2.50 -4.43 24.20
C THR A 85 -2.47 -3.34 23.14
N ILE A 86 -3.37 -3.44 22.16
CA ILE A 86 -3.69 -2.37 21.22
C ILE A 86 -5.20 -2.19 21.24
N SER A 87 -5.67 -1.01 21.62
CA SER A 87 -7.10 -0.73 21.60
C SER A 87 -7.65 -0.77 20.17
N PRO A 88 -8.89 -1.23 19.95
CA PRO A 88 -9.50 -1.24 18.63
C PRO A 88 -9.48 0.14 17.96
N ARG A 89 -9.05 0.21 16.71
CA ARG A 89 -8.90 1.46 15.96
C ARG A 89 -10.03 1.64 14.95
N PRO A 90 -10.69 2.80 14.92
CA PRO A 90 -11.70 3.09 13.91
C PRO A 90 -11.13 3.00 12.49
N LEU A 91 -11.89 2.36 11.60
CA LEU A 91 -11.55 2.24 10.18
C LEU A 91 -12.08 3.44 9.40
N CYS A 92 -11.36 3.88 8.38
CA CYS A 92 -11.80 4.94 7.49
C CYS A 92 -13.13 4.60 6.79
N LYS A 93 -14.06 5.55 6.77
CA LYS A 93 -15.37 5.39 6.12
C LYS A 93 -15.27 5.15 4.61
N ALA A 94 -14.22 5.60 3.94
CA ALA A 94 -14.04 5.30 2.53
C ALA A 94 -13.98 3.80 2.28
N LEU A 95 -13.20 3.06 3.06
CA LEU A 95 -13.11 1.60 2.97
C LEU A 95 -14.40 0.90 3.39
N VAL A 96 -15.06 1.42 4.42
CA VAL A 96 -16.34 0.87 4.89
C VAL A 96 -17.42 0.97 3.82
N ARG A 97 -17.50 2.11 3.13
CA ARG A 97 -18.56 2.41 2.13
C ARG A 97 -18.26 1.82 0.75
N ALA A 98 -17.00 1.70 0.36
CA ALA A 98 -16.64 1.12 -0.93
C ALA A 98 -17.17 -0.32 -1.05
N SER A 99 -17.67 -0.70 -2.22
CA SER A 99 -18.05 -2.08 -2.55
C SER A 99 -16.84 -2.90 -2.96
N TYR A 100 -15.88 -2.30 -3.68
CA TYR A 100 -14.65 -2.90 -4.16
C TYR A 100 -13.48 -1.97 -3.91
N LEU A 101 -12.28 -2.54 -3.74
CA LEU A 101 -11.03 -1.82 -3.59
C LEU A 101 -10.04 -2.23 -4.68
N ILE A 102 -9.40 -1.23 -5.27
CA ILE A 102 -8.17 -1.38 -6.02
C ILE A 102 -7.07 -0.73 -5.19
N ASN A 103 -6.17 -1.54 -4.66
CA ASN A 103 -5.06 -1.06 -3.85
C ASN A 103 -3.89 -0.66 -4.77
N MET A 104 -3.45 0.61 -4.72
CA MET A 104 -2.44 1.15 -5.61
C MET A 104 -1.20 1.65 -4.82
N PRO A 105 -0.44 0.77 -4.18
CA PRO A 105 0.73 1.15 -3.41
C PRO A 105 1.89 1.59 -4.31
N ILE A 106 2.66 2.57 -3.85
CA ILE A 106 3.96 2.89 -4.46
C ILE A 106 5.00 1.93 -3.91
N MET A 107 5.80 1.32 -4.81
CA MET A 107 6.93 0.49 -4.43
C MET A 107 8.04 1.36 -3.82
N LYS A 108 8.22 1.30 -2.50
CA LYS A 108 9.22 2.12 -1.82
C LYS A 108 9.79 1.49 -0.55
N LYS A 109 11.04 1.84 -0.22
CA LYS A 109 11.60 1.62 1.10
C LYS A 109 10.92 2.50 2.13
N HIS A 110 11.00 2.10 3.39
CA HIS A 110 10.42 2.82 4.52
C HIS A 110 11.36 2.82 5.70
N ARG A 111 11.65 4.02 6.23
CA ARG A 111 12.63 4.21 7.31
C ARG A 111 12.40 3.32 8.55
N MET A 112 11.17 3.09 8.93
CA MET A 112 10.83 2.35 10.15
C MET A 112 10.57 0.87 9.87
N ALA A 113 9.80 0.57 8.82
CA ALA A 113 9.33 -0.78 8.51
C ALA A 113 10.16 -1.49 7.42
N GLY A 114 11.23 -0.87 6.95
CA GLY A 114 12.04 -1.38 5.84
C GLY A 114 11.42 -1.13 4.48
N VAL A 115 10.18 -1.53 4.27
CA VAL A 115 9.42 -1.31 3.02
C VAL A 115 8.02 -0.76 3.28
N SER A 116 7.44 -0.13 2.26
CA SER A 116 6.03 0.27 2.24
C SER A 116 5.45 -0.19 0.92
N LEU A 117 4.59 -1.22 1.01
CA LEU A 117 3.98 -1.93 -0.10
C LEU A 117 2.48 -2.08 0.17
N SER A 118 1.80 -3.10 -0.38
CA SER A 118 0.35 -3.20 -0.36
C SER A 118 -0.26 -3.32 1.04
N PHE A 119 0.34 -4.08 1.94
CA PHE A 119 -0.12 -4.18 3.33
C PHE A 119 0.02 -2.85 4.07
N LYS A 120 1.20 -2.24 3.99
CA LYS A 120 1.46 -1.00 4.72
C LYS A 120 0.73 0.21 4.11
N HIS A 121 0.26 0.13 2.89
CA HIS A 121 -0.58 1.14 2.27
C HIS A 121 -1.89 1.37 3.05
N HIS A 122 -2.44 0.33 3.68
CA HIS A 122 -3.62 0.44 4.55
C HIS A 122 -3.32 0.94 5.97
N PHE A 123 -2.05 1.13 6.34
CA PHE A 123 -1.67 1.50 7.70
C PHE A 123 -2.29 2.83 8.14
N GLY A 124 -2.34 3.82 7.26
CA GLY A 124 -2.98 5.09 7.52
C GLY A 124 -4.51 5.06 7.48
N SER A 125 -5.14 3.95 7.06
CA SER A 125 -6.60 3.83 6.97
C SER A 125 -7.30 3.66 8.32
N ILE A 126 -6.55 3.62 9.41
CA ILE A 126 -7.05 3.54 10.78
C ILE A 126 -6.72 4.81 11.55
N ASP A 127 -7.61 5.20 12.45
CA ASP A 127 -7.34 6.28 13.39
C ASP A 127 -6.28 5.88 14.42
N GLY A 128 -5.32 6.77 14.69
CA GLY A 128 -4.25 6.51 15.66
C GLY A 128 -3.32 5.35 15.26
N CYS A 129 -2.95 5.26 13.99
CA CYS A 129 -2.00 4.26 13.49
C CYS A 129 -0.62 4.31 14.17
N ASP A 130 -0.24 5.45 14.77
CA ASP A 130 0.95 5.62 15.57
C ASP A 130 1.05 4.60 16.72
N GLN A 131 -0.08 4.23 17.33
CA GLN A 131 -0.12 3.24 18.41
C GLN A 131 0.18 1.81 17.95
N VAL A 132 0.19 1.58 16.66
CA VAL A 132 0.50 0.28 16.04
C VAL A 132 1.92 0.25 15.46
N HIS A 133 2.60 1.40 15.40
CA HIS A 133 3.93 1.54 14.78
C HIS A 133 4.99 0.61 15.36
N TRP A 134 4.98 0.37 16.67
CA TRP A 134 5.94 -0.55 17.28
C TRP A 134 5.95 -1.94 16.63
N SER A 135 4.80 -2.43 16.17
CA SER A 135 4.66 -3.74 15.52
C SER A 135 5.21 -3.79 14.08
N THR A 136 5.62 -2.64 13.54
CA THR A 136 6.15 -2.51 12.18
C THR A 136 7.49 -1.79 12.15
N THR A 137 7.97 -1.24 13.27
CA THR A 137 9.21 -0.49 13.36
C THR A 137 10.33 -1.40 13.82
N LEU A 138 11.17 -1.85 12.90
CA LEU A 138 12.21 -2.85 13.16
C LEU A 138 13.22 -2.45 14.26
N ALA A 139 13.49 -1.16 14.42
CA ALA A 139 14.37 -0.62 15.44
C ALA A 139 13.67 -0.30 16.77
N ASP A 140 12.36 -0.53 16.89
CA ASP A 140 11.63 -0.29 18.13
C ASP A 140 11.96 -1.40 19.14
N PRO A 141 12.36 -1.06 20.38
CA PRO A 141 12.62 -2.07 21.40
C PRO A 141 11.41 -3.00 21.71
N SER A 142 10.23 -2.57 21.33
CA SER A 142 8.99 -3.34 21.48
C SER A 142 8.64 -4.19 20.25
N TYR A 143 9.41 -4.08 19.17
CA TYR A 143 9.18 -4.87 17.95
C TYR A 143 9.28 -6.38 18.23
N LEU A 144 8.34 -7.11 17.69
CA LEU A 144 8.27 -8.58 17.81
C LEU A 144 8.18 -9.20 16.42
N PRO A 145 9.19 -9.97 15.99
CA PRO A 145 9.17 -10.59 14.64
C PRO A 145 7.98 -11.53 14.38
N GLY A 146 7.38 -12.08 15.43
CA GLY A 146 6.23 -12.98 15.36
C GLY A 146 4.86 -12.28 15.32
N TYR A 147 4.82 -10.95 15.24
CA TYR A 147 3.58 -10.19 15.19
C TYR A 147 3.70 -8.96 14.30
N SER A 148 2.65 -8.69 13.54
CA SER A 148 2.54 -7.44 12.78
C SER A 148 1.08 -6.98 12.74
N GLY A 149 0.80 -5.79 13.23
CA GLY A 149 -0.52 -5.18 13.16
C GLY A 149 -1.01 -4.91 11.72
N LEU A 150 -0.11 -5.00 10.72
CA LEU A 150 -0.51 -4.93 9.29
C LEU A 150 -1.44 -6.09 8.93
N LEU A 151 -1.23 -7.27 9.52
CA LEU A 151 -2.07 -8.43 9.26
C LEU A 151 -3.46 -8.25 9.84
N ASP A 152 -3.56 -7.75 11.08
CA ASP A 152 -4.85 -7.47 11.71
C ASP A 152 -5.65 -6.44 10.89
N ILE A 153 -4.97 -5.41 10.36
CA ILE A 153 -5.60 -4.44 9.46
C ILE A 153 -6.07 -5.12 8.18
N TYR A 154 -5.22 -5.91 7.53
CA TYR A 154 -5.53 -6.52 6.24
C TYR A 154 -6.62 -7.61 6.34
N HIS A 155 -6.70 -8.33 7.45
CA HIS A 155 -7.75 -9.34 7.71
C HIS A 155 -9.15 -8.74 7.84
N ASN A 156 -9.27 -7.42 8.02
CA ASN A 156 -10.58 -6.79 8.10
C ASN A 156 -11.39 -7.04 6.81
N PRO A 157 -12.66 -7.44 6.89
CA PRO A 157 -13.49 -7.75 5.72
C PRO A 157 -13.67 -6.57 4.78
N HIS A 158 -13.61 -5.33 5.28
CA HIS A 158 -13.67 -4.14 4.43
C HIS A 158 -12.38 -3.90 3.62
N ILE A 159 -11.30 -4.60 3.91
CA ILE A 159 -10.04 -4.56 3.16
C ILE A 159 -9.88 -5.86 2.37
N LYS A 160 -9.63 -6.99 3.04
CA LYS A 160 -9.41 -8.28 2.40
C LYS A 160 -10.58 -8.69 1.50
N GLY A 161 -11.82 -8.57 2.00
CA GLY A 161 -13.01 -9.01 1.29
C GLY A 161 -13.39 -8.14 0.09
N LYS A 162 -12.88 -6.92 0.01
CA LYS A 162 -13.20 -5.95 -1.05
C LYS A 162 -12.06 -5.71 -2.04
N THR A 163 -10.82 -6.06 -1.69
CA THR A 163 -9.67 -5.87 -2.59
C THR A 163 -9.75 -6.85 -3.76
N VAL A 164 -10.05 -6.33 -4.94
CA VAL A 164 -10.19 -7.11 -6.18
C VAL A 164 -8.95 -7.09 -7.04
N LEU A 165 -8.10 -6.08 -6.85
CA LEU A 165 -6.84 -5.91 -7.57
C LEU A 165 -5.86 -5.11 -6.72
N ILE A 166 -4.59 -5.48 -6.80
CA ILE A 166 -3.48 -4.69 -6.31
C ILE A 166 -2.62 -4.29 -7.51
N MET A 167 -2.36 -3.00 -7.66
CA MET A 167 -1.51 -2.44 -8.70
C MET A 167 -0.34 -1.67 -8.07
N GLY A 168 0.81 -2.33 -7.94
CA GLY A 168 2.02 -1.73 -7.41
C GLY A 168 2.65 -0.75 -8.40
N ASP A 169 2.83 0.50 -8.00
CA ASP A 169 3.48 1.54 -8.81
C ASP A 169 4.99 1.50 -8.58
N GLY A 170 5.72 0.95 -9.54
CA GLY A 170 7.18 0.97 -9.66
C GLY A 170 7.65 1.78 -10.87
N LEU A 171 6.85 2.70 -11.41
CA LEU A 171 7.28 3.54 -12.54
C LEU A 171 8.55 4.32 -12.19
N TYR A 172 8.58 4.90 -10.99
CA TYR A 172 9.79 5.48 -10.41
C TYR A 172 10.23 4.69 -9.18
N GLY A 173 9.31 4.37 -8.28
CA GLY A 173 9.60 3.75 -7.00
C GLY A 173 10.47 4.63 -6.10
N ALA A 174 10.79 4.15 -4.89
CA ALA A 174 11.75 4.81 -4.01
C ALA A 174 12.68 3.80 -3.36
N ARG A 175 13.91 3.74 -3.86
CA ARG A 175 14.94 2.83 -3.35
C ARG A 175 15.68 3.37 -2.13
N ILE A 176 15.57 4.64 -1.84
CA ILE A 176 16.15 5.27 -0.65
C ILE A 176 15.03 5.58 0.34
N ASN A 177 15.38 5.66 1.58
CA ASN A 177 14.46 5.67 2.69
C ASN A 177 14.26 7.09 3.24
N ASN A 178 13.76 8.01 2.42
CA ASN A 178 13.51 9.38 2.84
C ASN A 178 12.13 9.87 2.39
N TYR A 179 11.37 10.49 3.29
CA TYR A 179 10.03 10.99 3.01
C TYR A 179 9.99 12.19 2.05
N SER A 180 11.11 12.85 1.83
CA SER A 180 11.24 14.03 0.98
C SER A 180 11.95 13.77 -0.35
N GLU A 181 12.16 12.52 -0.71
CA GLU A 181 12.97 12.19 -1.89
C GLU A 181 12.33 12.54 -3.22
N LEU A 182 13.20 13.03 -4.09
CA LEU A 182 13.01 12.97 -5.52
C LEU A 182 13.30 11.54 -6.02
N PRO A 183 12.71 11.11 -7.13
CA PRO A 183 13.08 9.85 -7.76
C PRO A 183 14.59 9.78 -7.94
N SER A 184 15.21 8.70 -7.48
CA SER A 184 16.65 8.48 -7.56
C SER A 184 16.97 7.36 -8.55
N PRO A 185 18.14 7.39 -9.21
CA PRO A 185 18.56 6.32 -10.11
C PRO A 185 18.59 4.96 -9.41
N TRP A 186 18.21 3.90 -10.11
CA TRP A 186 18.24 2.52 -9.62
C TRP A 186 19.41 1.79 -10.28
N PRO A 187 20.49 1.47 -9.57
CA PRO A 187 21.66 0.75 -10.11
C PRO A 187 21.30 -0.55 -10.83
N THR A 188 20.39 -1.35 -10.29
CA THR A 188 19.95 -2.61 -10.92
C THR A 188 19.20 -2.42 -12.23
N PHE A 189 18.79 -1.18 -12.53
CA PHE A 189 18.15 -0.78 -13.79
C PHE A 189 19.06 0.13 -14.63
N GLY A 190 20.38 0.02 -14.47
CA GLY A 190 21.35 0.81 -15.23
C GLY A 190 21.26 2.32 -14.96
N GLY A 191 20.88 2.72 -13.77
CA GLY A 191 20.71 4.12 -13.37
C GLY A 191 19.38 4.76 -13.81
N LYS A 192 18.48 3.99 -14.41
CA LYS A 192 17.10 4.42 -14.74
C LYS A 192 16.14 4.02 -13.63
N SER A 193 14.89 4.44 -13.71
CA SER A 193 13.83 3.92 -12.84
C SER A 193 13.39 2.52 -13.26
N PRO A 194 12.72 1.74 -12.39
CA PRO A 194 12.20 0.43 -12.75
C PRO A 194 11.19 0.45 -13.91
N ASN A 195 10.48 1.56 -14.10
CA ASN A 195 9.49 1.76 -15.16
C ASN A 195 8.53 0.56 -15.28
N SER A 196 8.05 0.08 -14.14
CA SER A 196 7.25 -1.15 -14.04
C SER A 196 5.97 -0.92 -13.26
N LEU A 197 4.91 -1.62 -13.68
CA LEU A 197 3.69 -1.77 -12.91
C LEU A 197 3.53 -3.24 -12.54
N PHE A 198 3.12 -3.49 -11.32
CA PHE A 198 2.90 -4.82 -10.78
C PHE A 198 1.40 -5.06 -10.58
N PHE A 199 0.90 -6.24 -10.93
CA PHE A 199 -0.51 -6.57 -10.80
C PHE A 199 -0.66 -7.93 -10.13
N SER A 200 -1.52 -8.00 -9.11
CA SER A 200 -1.89 -9.27 -8.49
C SER A 200 -3.22 -9.17 -7.76
N ARG A 201 -3.82 -10.32 -7.48
CA ARG A 201 -4.90 -10.48 -6.49
C ARG A 201 -4.38 -11.06 -5.18
N ASP A 202 -3.16 -11.57 -5.18
CA ASP A 202 -2.47 -12.07 -3.99
C ASP A 202 -1.59 -10.96 -3.41
N PRO A 203 -1.93 -10.42 -2.22
CA PRO A 203 -1.19 -9.32 -1.59
C PRO A 203 0.20 -9.73 -1.12
N VAL A 204 0.39 -11.01 -0.76
CA VAL A 204 1.68 -11.50 -0.29
C VAL A 204 2.61 -11.70 -1.48
N ALA A 205 2.12 -12.31 -2.56
CA ALA A 205 2.92 -12.54 -3.76
C ALA A 205 3.40 -11.21 -4.38
N ILE A 206 2.52 -10.22 -4.53
CA ILE A 206 2.93 -8.94 -5.13
C ILE A 206 3.92 -8.19 -4.25
N ASP A 207 3.72 -8.19 -2.91
CA ASP A 207 4.65 -7.56 -1.98
C ASP A 207 5.99 -8.30 -1.95
N SER A 208 6.00 -9.64 -2.06
CA SER A 208 7.25 -10.43 -2.16
C SER A 208 8.05 -10.05 -3.40
N VAL A 209 7.38 -9.94 -4.55
CA VAL A 209 8.03 -9.52 -5.82
C VAL A 209 8.57 -8.10 -5.71
N MET A 210 7.77 -7.13 -5.26
CA MET A 210 8.22 -5.74 -5.09
C MET A 210 9.33 -5.61 -4.04
N PHE A 211 9.29 -6.43 -2.98
CA PHE A 211 10.33 -6.50 -1.96
C PHE A 211 11.67 -6.90 -2.57
N ASP A 212 11.70 -7.95 -3.40
CA ASP A 212 12.92 -8.42 -4.05
C ASP A 212 13.54 -7.37 -4.98
N PHE A 213 12.74 -6.52 -5.62
CA PHE A 213 13.25 -5.39 -6.38
C PHE A 213 13.93 -4.36 -5.47
N LEU A 214 13.33 -4.04 -4.32
CA LEU A 214 13.90 -3.11 -3.35
C LEU A 214 15.13 -3.68 -2.65
N GLU A 215 15.13 -4.97 -2.32
CA GLU A 215 16.25 -5.66 -1.69
C GLU A 215 17.48 -5.71 -2.60
N ALA A 216 17.28 -5.94 -3.90
CA ALA A 216 18.36 -5.94 -4.90
C ALA A 216 19.10 -4.60 -4.99
N GLU A 217 18.47 -3.50 -4.61
CA GLU A 217 19.10 -2.18 -4.48
C GLU A 217 19.92 -2.01 -3.19
N GLY A 218 19.92 -3.03 -2.32
CA GLY A 218 20.60 -3.01 -1.02
C GLY A 218 19.93 -2.11 0.02
N GLY A 219 20.34 -2.26 1.28
CA GLY A 219 19.90 -1.40 2.38
C GLY A 219 18.43 -1.59 2.82
N VAL A 220 17.77 -2.69 2.49
CA VAL A 220 16.56 -3.14 3.17
C VAL A 220 16.98 -3.83 4.47
N PRO A 221 16.56 -3.39 5.66
CA PRO A 221 16.94 -4.00 6.91
C PRO A 221 16.48 -5.46 7.02
N ALA A 222 17.26 -6.30 7.66
CA ALA A 222 16.88 -7.68 7.95
C ALA A 222 15.56 -7.72 8.75
N GLY A 223 14.68 -8.65 8.40
CA GLY A 223 13.37 -8.79 9.01
C GLY A 223 12.27 -7.87 8.44
N SER A 224 12.60 -7.05 7.45
CA SER A 224 11.60 -6.22 6.75
C SER A 224 10.52 -7.05 6.05
N ASP A 225 10.78 -8.31 5.79
CA ASP A 225 9.89 -9.31 5.19
C ASP A 225 9.09 -10.15 6.21
N ASN A 226 9.30 -9.94 7.52
CA ASN A 226 8.64 -10.74 8.55
C ASN A 226 7.12 -10.72 8.43
N TYR A 227 6.53 -9.57 8.08
CA TYR A 227 5.09 -9.47 7.89
C TYR A 227 4.59 -10.34 6.72
N LEU A 228 5.39 -10.55 5.67
CA LEU A 228 5.04 -11.41 4.53
C LEU A 228 5.02 -12.88 4.94
N LYS A 229 6.02 -13.32 5.73
CA LYS A 229 6.07 -14.67 6.30
C LYS A 229 4.85 -14.96 7.16
N LEU A 230 4.50 -14.02 8.04
CA LEU A 230 3.32 -14.10 8.90
C LEU A 230 2.02 -14.10 8.09
N ALA A 231 1.93 -13.24 7.06
CA ALA A 231 0.77 -13.14 6.19
C ALA A 231 0.55 -14.45 5.41
N SER A 232 1.60 -15.04 4.87
CA SER A 232 1.51 -16.34 4.20
C SER A 232 1.10 -17.45 5.15
N ALA A 233 1.69 -17.50 6.35
CA ALA A 233 1.32 -18.47 7.38
C ALA A 233 -0.15 -18.33 7.85
N SER A 234 -0.74 -17.13 7.74
CA SER A 234 -2.15 -16.86 8.03
C SER A 234 -3.10 -17.06 6.84
N GLY A 235 -2.60 -17.57 5.71
CA GLY A 235 -3.41 -17.87 4.52
C GLY A 235 -3.82 -16.63 3.71
N LEU A 236 -3.04 -15.54 3.79
CA LEU A 236 -3.31 -14.32 3.01
C LEU A 236 -2.71 -14.36 1.61
N GLY A 237 -1.81 -15.30 1.31
CA GLY A 237 -1.20 -15.45 0.00
C GLY A 237 0.13 -16.20 0.05
N ILE A 238 0.86 -16.17 -1.06
CA ILE A 238 2.09 -16.94 -1.26
C ILE A 238 3.31 -16.07 -1.02
N PHE A 239 4.11 -16.44 -0.02
CA PHE A 239 5.41 -15.82 0.24
C PHE A 239 6.53 -16.62 -0.42
N GLU A 240 7.36 -15.95 -1.18
CA GLU A 240 8.58 -16.48 -1.76
C GLU A 240 9.54 -15.35 -2.12
N HIS A 241 10.83 -15.54 -1.93
CA HIS A 241 11.89 -14.73 -2.52
C HIS A 241 12.44 -15.36 -3.79
N ARG A 242 12.90 -14.54 -4.72
CA ARG A 242 13.61 -15.03 -5.89
C ARG A 242 14.82 -15.85 -5.48
N ASN A 243 14.98 -17.00 -6.09
CA ASN A 243 16.20 -17.80 -5.93
C ASN A 243 17.39 -17.18 -6.70
N GLY A 244 18.57 -17.78 -6.55
CA GLY A 244 19.80 -17.33 -7.25
C GLY A 244 19.67 -17.28 -8.78
N SER A 245 18.71 -17.97 -9.40
CA SER A 245 18.39 -17.90 -10.82
C SER A 245 17.39 -16.78 -11.16
N LYS A 246 17.02 -15.95 -10.19
CA LYS A 246 16.03 -14.85 -10.31
C LYS A 246 14.62 -15.35 -10.70
N ARG A 247 14.26 -16.56 -10.31
CA ARG A 247 12.96 -17.18 -10.55
C ARG A 247 12.18 -17.38 -9.26
N TYR A 248 10.88 -17.44 -9.41
CA TYR A 248 9.94 -17.91 -8.39
C TYR A 248 9.49 -19.32 -8.72
N HIS A 249 9.20 -20.15 -7.72
CA HIS A 249 8.70 -21.51 -7.88
C HIS A 249 7.23 -21.63 -7.47
N LEU A 250 6.82 -20.86 -6.49
CA LEU A 250 5.46 -20.85 -5.95
C LEU A 250 4.63 -19.71 -6.52
N ILE A 251 5.26 -18.56 -6.77
CA ILE A 251 4.60 -17.39 -7.36
C ILE A 251 4.64 -17.53 -8.88
N ASP A 252 3.47 -17.58 -9.53
CA ASP A 252 3.35 -17.47 -10.99
C ASP A 252 3.65 -16.03 -11.42
N TYR A 253 4.94 -15.78 -11.67
CA TYR A 253 5.45 -14.47 -12.05
C TYR A 253 5.64 -14.38 -13.56
N GLN A 254 4.92 -13.46 -14.17
CA GLN A 254 5.03 -13.16 -15.59
C GLN A 254 5.51 -11.73 -15.81
N ARG A 255 6.52 -11.55 -16.64
CA ARG A 255 7.00 -10.24 -17.09
C ARG A 255 6.52 -9.99 -18.51
N ILE A 256 5.80 -8.89 -18.69
CA ILE A 256 5.33 -8.42 -20.00
C ILE A 256 6.08 -7.13 -20.33
N GLU A 257 6.72 -7.10 -21.47
CA GLU A 257 7.38 -5.90 -22.01
C GLU A 257 6.45 -5.23 -23.03
N VAL A 258 6.26 -3.90 -22.88
CA VAL A 258 5.38 -3.08 -23.71
C VAL A 258 6.17 -1.91 -24.33
#